data_ca64fcbf99648aa6017482c81a235ce8
#
_entry.id   ca64fcbf99648aa6017482c81a235ce8
#
_cell.length_a   1.000
_cell.length_b   1.000
_cell.length_c   1.000
_cell.angle_alpha   90.00
_cell.angle_beta   90.00
_cell.angle_gamma   90.00
#
_symmetry.space_group_name_H-M   'P 1'
#
loop_
_entity.id
_entity.type
_entity.pdbx_description
1 polymer ?
#
loop_
_entity_poly.entity_id
_entity_poly.type
_entity_poly.pdbx_seq_one_letter_code
_entity_poly.pdbx_strand_id
1 'polypeptide(L)'
;MINGPASLPYDIDLGAYPISDWYLKGADEIQLRVNDPNNPAVPGAPGAPPPSDNVLFNGSNINPNGAGGSYNKVTLTPGKRHLLRIINPSVENTYTVSLVGHQMTVIQTDFVPINSFTTSSLFVGIGQRYHVTIDASQAIGNYWFNVTFSNTGGCGTSVNPAPAAIFSYQGAPNSLPLSSGTRPTDSLCSDEYGFVPIVTRTAPIASFNPTADNLPVTFVVNTTASQVNWLVNGSAIDVQWDKPTLEYVLQGNTSYPRAENLIQVPSSNAVSQMCI
;
A
#
# COMPACT_ATOMS: atom_id res chain seq x y z
N MET A 1 0.66 1.22 -16.19
CA MET A 1 -0.45 2.00 -15.59
C MET A 1 -1.26 2.59 -16.74
N ILE A 2 -2.57 2.42 -16.76
CA ILE A 2 -3.44 2.96 -17.80
C ILE A 2 -3.76 4.41 -17.42
N ASN A 3 -3.49 5.34 -18.33
CA ASN A 3 -3.88 6.74 -18.13
C ASN A 3 -5.39 6.85 -18.34
N GLY A 4 -6.12 7.11 -17.28
CA GLY A 4 -7.55 7.41 -17.31
C GLY A 4 -7.83 8.92 -17.24
N PRO A 5 -9.08 9.34 -17.44
CA PRO A 5 -9.45 10.74 -17.28
C PRO A 5 -9.21 11.19 -15.84
N ALA A 6 -8.55 12.33 -15.69
CA ALA A 6 -8.39 12.98 -14.40
C ALA A 6 -9.65 13.76 -14.03
N SER A 7 -10.07 13.75 -12.77
CA SER A 7 -11.19 14.54 -12.29
C SER A 7 -10.88 16.03 -12.15
N LEU A 8 -9.59 16.39 -12.10
CA LEU A 8 -9.11 17.77 -12.15
C LEU A 8 -7.97 17.90 -13.14
N PRO A 9 -7.81 19.07 -13.78
CA PRO A 9 -6.67 19.35 -14.65
C PRO A 9 -5.38 19.46 -13.85
N TYR A 10 -4.27 19.10 -14.49
CA TYR A 10 -2.92 19.29 -14.00
C TYR A 10 -2.01 19.77 -15.16
N ASP A 11 -0.90 20.43 -14.81
CA ASP A 11 0.06 20.92 -15.81
C ASP A 11 1.15 19.90 -16.11
N ILE A 12 1.65 19.20 -15.09
CA ILE A 12 2.80 18.32 -15.17
C ILE A 12 2.47 16.98 -14.51
N ASP A 13 2.77 15.90 -15.20
CA ASP A 13 2.66 14.54 -14.69
C ASP A 13 4.04 14.08 -14.17
N LEU A 14 4.12 13.84 -12.87
CA LEU A 14 5.33 13.35 -12.20
C LEU A 14 5.48 11.81 -12.32
N GLY A 15 4.47 11.14 -12.83
CA GLY A 15 4.49 9.70 -13.03
C GLY A 15 4.07 8.87 -11.81
N ALA A 16 4.42 7.60 -11.87
CA ALA A 16 4.20 6.65 -10.78
C ALA A 16 5.24 6.89 -9.67
N TYR A 17 4.77 6.84 -8.43
CA TYR A 17 5.59 7.06 -7.24
C TYR A 17 5.38 5.94 -6.23
N PRO A 18 6.05 4.80 -6.42
CA PRO A 18 5.98 3.70 -5.47
C PRO A 18 6.69 4.07 -4.16
N ILE A 19 6.05 3.72 -3.05
CA ILE A 19 6.59 3.81 -1.69
C ILE A 19 6.53 2.39 -1.14
N SER A 20 7.69 1.76 -0.94
CA SER A 20 7.77 0.34 -0.59
C SER A 20 8.64 0.11 0.63
N ASP A 21 8.25 -0.86 1.43
CA ASP A 21 9.17 -1.41 2.42
C ASP A 21 10.35 -2.12 1.72
N TRP A 22 11.46 -2.17 2.44
CA TRP A 22 12.68 -2.78 1.96
C TRP A 22 13.30 -3.64 3.06
N TYR A 23 13.69 -4.86 2.70
CA TYR A 23 14.35 -5.80 3.57
C TYR A 23 15.70 -6.17 2.98
N LEU A 24 16.75 -6.18 3.82
CA LEU A 24 18.10 -6.61 3.45
C LEU A 24 18.19 -8.13 3.35
N LYS A 25 17.26 -8.82 4.01
CA LYS A 25 17.17 -10.28 4.00
C LYS A 25 16.21 -10.75 2.90
N GLY A 26 16.52 -11.89 2.31
CA GLY A 26 15.66 -12.53 1.32
C GLY A 26 14.32 -12.97 1.90
N ALA A 27 13.31 -13.10 1.06
CA ALA A 27 11.96 -13.50 1.46
C ALA A 27 11.94 -14.85 2.19
N ASP A 28 12.73 -15.83 1.73
CA ASP A 28 12.83 -17.14 2.35
C ASP A 28 13.37 -17.06 3.79
N GLU A 29 14.38 -16.23 4.01
CA GLU A 29 14.95 -16.03 5.36
C GLU A 29 13.95 -15.35 6.28
N ILE A 30 13.22 -14.35 5.76
CA ILE A 30 12.16 -13.66 6.52
C ILE A 30 11.04 -14.63 6.86
N GLN A 31 10.60 -15.44 5.92
CA GLN A 31 9.55 -16.44 6.14
C GLN A 31 9.95 -17.45 7.22
N LEU A 32 11.18 -17.95 7.20
CA LEU A 32 11.68 -18.83 8.25
C LEU A 32 11.64 -18.17 9.62
N ARG A 33 11.95 -16.87 9.69
CA ARG A 33 11.89 -16.11 10.94
C ARG A 33 10.45 -15.87 11.43
N VAL A 34 9.53 -15.58 10.51
CA VAL A 34 8.10 -15.41 10.85
C VAL A 34 7.53 -16.70 11.42
N ASN A 35 7.96 -17.82 10.89
CA ASN A 35 7.53 -19.15 11.34
C ASN A 35 8.27 -19.65 12.60
N ASP A 36 9.31 -18.96 13.07
CA ASP A 36 10.07 -19.36 14.26
C ASP A 36 9.37 -18.82 15.53
N PRO A 37 8.93 -19.68 16.46
CA PRO A 37 8.33 -19.26 17.72
C PRO A 37 9.30 -18.50 18.63
N ASN A 38 10.62 -18.63 18.40
CA ASN A 38 11.66 -17.90 19.08
C ASN A 38 12.13 -16.65 18.33
N ASN A 39 11.33 -16.17 17.37
CA ASN A 39 11.67 -15.01 16.57
C ASN A 39 12.05 -13.81 17.46
N PRO A 40 13.31 -13.35 17.43
CA PRO A 40 13.78 -12.27 18.31
C PRO A 40 13.15 -10.91 18.01
N ALA A 41 12.54 -10.74 16.83
CA ALA A 41 11.87 -9.49 16.47
C ALA A 41 10.57 -9.29 17.27
N VAL A 42 9.89 -10.37 17.65
CA VAL A 42 8.70 -10.33 18.49
C VAL A 42 8.71 -11.51 19.46
N PRO A 43 9.37 -11.39 20.59
CA PRO A 43 9.41 -12.44 21.61
C PRO A 43 8.00 -12.86 22.03
N GLY A 44 7.70 -14.13 21.90
CA GLY A 44 6.43 -14.71 22.34
C GLY A 44 5.23 -14.57 21.39
N ALA A 45 5.41 -13.99 20.21
CA ALA A 45 4.37 -13.91 19.18
C ALA A 45 4.85 -14.57 17.87
N PRO A 46 4.61 -15.87 17.67
CA PRO A 46 4.88 -16.50 16.38
C PRO A 46 4.04 -15.83 15.28
N GLY A 47 4.64 -15.65 14.12
CA GLY A 47 3.98 -15.09 12.95
C GLY A 47 4.01 -13.57 12.80
N ALA A 48 4.67 -12.84 13.71
CA ALA A 48 4.84 -11.41 13.51
C ALA A 48 5.98 -11.13 12.50
N PRO A 49 5.73 -10.34 11.47
CA PRO A 49 6.77 -9.95 10.53
C PRO A 49 7.81 -9.05 11.21
N PRO A 50 9.09 -9.16 10.81
CA PRO A 50 10.12 -8.26 11.31
C PRO A 50 9.90 -6.84 10.78
N PRO A 51 10.37 -5.79 11.50
CA PRO A 51 10.40 -4.45 10.96
C PRO A 51 11.15 -4.42 9.62
N SER A 52 10.66 -3.64 8.65
CA SER A 52 11.43 -3.39 7.44
C SER A 52 12.74 -2.67 7.75
N ASP A 53 13.80 -2.98 7.03
CA ASP A 53 15.09 -2.29 7.23
C ASP A 53 15.02 -0.84 6.78
N ASN A 54 14.18 -0.54 5.78
CA ASN A 54 13.98 0.81 5.29
C ASN A 54 12.64 0.95 4.55
N VAL A 55 12.32 2.17 4.14
CA VAL A 55 11.27 2.47 3.15
C VAL A 55 11.93 3.21 1.98
N LEU A 56 11.67 2.72 0.77
CA LEU A 56 12.18 3.32 -0.45
C LEU A 56 11.09 4.15 -1.14
N PHE A 57 11.49 5.30 -1.61
CA PHE A 57 10.68 6.20 -2.43
C PHE A 57 11.16 6.09 -3.87
N ASN A 58 10.33 5.58 -4.74
CA ASN A 58 10.71 5.32 -6.14
C ASN A 58 12.09 4.63 -6.25
N GLY A 59 12.30 3.63 -5.39
CA GLY A 59 13.50 2.78 -5.38
C GLY A 59 14.72 3.34 -4.64
N SER A 60 14.64 4.49 -3.96
CA SER A 60 15.78 5.05 -3.24
C SER A 60 15.43 5.68 -1.89
N ASN A 61 16.38 5.58 -0.95
CA ASN A 61 16.41 6.33 0.31
C ASN A 61 17.84 6.31 0.88
N ILE A 62 18.09 7.11 1.90
CA ILE A 62 19.33 6.99 2.67
C ILE A 62 19.35 5.70 3.48
N ASN A 63 20.56 5.20 3.78
CA ASN A 63 20.72 4.12 4.73
C ASN A 63 20.49 4.65 6.17
N PRO A 64 19.51 4.17 6.92
CA PRO A 64 19.25 4.65 8.28
C PRO A 64 20.31 4.24 9.29
N ASN A 65 21.11 3.21 8.97
CA ASN A 65 22.09 2.61 9.88
C ASN A 65 23.53 2.98 9.55
N GLY A 66 23.76 3.98 8.69
CA GLY A 66 25.13 4.39 8.35
C GLY A 66 25.25 5.16 7.05
N ALA A 67 26.42 5.08 6.46
CA ALA A 67 26.68 5.75 5.20
C ALA A 67 26.03 5.01 4.01
N GLY A 68 25.68 5.77 2.98
CA GLY A 68 25.16 5.25 1.72
C GLY A 68 23.70 5.57 1.46
N GLY A 69 23.28 5.28 0.24
CA GLY A 69 21.97 5.70 -0.28
C GLY A 69 21.87 7.20 -0.53
N SER A 70 20.72 7.61 -0.99
CA SER A 70 20.37 9.02 -1.17
C SER A 70 18.87 9.22 -1.07
N TYR A 71 18.45 10.37 -0.57
CA TYR A 71 17.04 10.73 -0.61
C TYR A 71 16.54 10.77 -2.05
N ASN A 72 15.38 10.16 -2.28
CA ASN A 72 14.67 10.37 -3.54
C ASN A 72 14.31 11.86 -3.67
N LYS A 73 14.48 12.41 -4.86
CA LYS A 73 14.22 13.82 -5.14
C LYS A 73 13.23 13.98 -6.29
N VAL A 74 12.14 14.68 -6.02
CA VAL A 74 11.12 15.06 -7.01
C VAL A 74 11.20 16.57 -7.25
N THR A 75 11.17 17.00 -8.49
CA THR A 75 11.22 18.43 -8.84
C THR A 75 9.85 18.99 -9.10
N LEU A 76 9.51 20.09 -8.43
CA LEU A 76 8.29 20.86 -8.63
C LEU A 76 8.60 22.16 -9.40
N THR A 77 7.81 22.45 -10.43
CA THR A 77 7.89 23.72 -11.17
C THR A 77 7.00 24.75 -10.48
N PRO A 78 7.56 25.90 -10.04
CA PRO A 78 6.80 26.93 -9.35
C PRO A 78 5.54 27.36 -10.12
N GLY A 79 4.42 27.53 -9.42
CA GLY A 79 3.14 27.95 -9.99
C GLY A 79 2.41 26.89 -10.82
N LYS A 80 2.93 25.67 -10.90
CA LYS A 80 2.31 24.57 -11.65
C LYS A 80 1.60 23.57 -10.74
N ARG A 81 0.55 22.98 -11.24
CA ARG A 81 -0.12 21.84 -10.63
C ARG A 81 0.47 20.53 -11.13
N HIS A 82 0.93 19.71 -10.24
CA HIS A 82 1.59 18.45 -10.54
C HIS A 82 0.71 17.27 -10.19
N LEU A 83 0.61 16.28 -11.08
CA LEU A 83 0.01 14.99 -10.78
C LEU A 83 1.07 14.03 -10.24
N LEU A 84 0.82 13.42 -9.09
CA LEU A 84 1.62 12.34 -8.51
C LEU A 84 0.74 11.10 -8.34
N ARG A 85 1.24 9.93 -8.79
CA ARG A 85 0.54 8.66 -8.62
C ARG A 85 1.21 7.85 -7.53
N ILE A 86 0.69 7.96 -6.33
CA ILE A 86 1.19 7.24 -5.16
C ILE A 86 0.74 5.79 -5.24
N ILE A 87 1.66 4.87 -5.02
CA ILE A 87 1.43 3.43 -5.03
C ILE A 87 2.12 2.85 -3.81
N ASN A 88 1.43 2.02 -3.05
CA ASN A 88 2.04 1.25 -1.98
C ASN A 88 2.17 -0.23 -2.40
N PRO A 89 3.32 -0.67 -2.94
CA PRO A 89 3.59 -2.05 -3.28
C PRO A 89 4.25 -2.83 -2.14
N SER A 90 4.15 -2.37 -0.91
CA SER A 90 4.78 -3.01 0.26
C SER A 90 4.22 -4.40 0.52
N VAL A 91 5.00 -5.20 1.22
CA VAL A 91 4.59 -6.52 1.71
C VAL A 91 3.91 -6.40 3.07
N GLU A 92 4.38 -5.49 3.93
CA GLU A 92 3.93 -5.41 5.33
C GLU A 92 3.45 -4.01 5.72
N ASN A 93 4.03 -2.95 5.16
CA ASN A 93 3.83 -1.62 5.69
C ASN A 93 2.70 -0.85 5.01
N THR A 94 1.82 -0.26 5.81
CA THR A 94 0.94 0.82 5.40
C THR A 94 1.52 2.17 5.81
N TYR A 95 1.14 3.23 5.11
CA TYR A 95 1.73 4.55 5.29
C TYR A 95 0.69 5.64 5.42
N THR A 96 0.94 6.58 6.33
CA THR A 96 0.34 7.91 6.23
C THR A 96 1.38 8.85 5.64
N VAL A 97 1.09 9.41 4.46
CA VAL A 97 2.00 10.29 3.73
C VAL A 97 1.59 11.75 3.86
N SER A 98 2.57 12.65 3.84
CA SER A 98 2.32 14.10 3.82
C SER A 98 3.45 14.85 3.14
N LEU A 99 3.16 15.97 2.51
CA LEU A 99 4.15 16.88 1.97
C LEU A 99 4.16 18.18 2.81
N VAL A 100 5.27 18.43 3.48
CA VAL A 100 5.40 19.60 4.38
C VAL A 100 5.06 20.89 3.65
N GLY A 101 4.16 21.68 4.24
CA GLY A 101 3.73 22.97 3.71
C GLY A 101 2.75 22.88 2.52
N HIS A 102 2.36 21.70 2.06
CA HIS A 102 1.47 21.53 0.93
C HIS A 102 0.23 20.73 1.30
N GLN A 103 -0.83 21.00 0.56
CA GLN A 103 -2.02 20.16 0.53
C GLN A 103 -1.95 19.22 -0.68
N MET A 104 -2.51 18.04 -0.54
CA MET A 104 -2.70 17.08 -1.61
C MET A 104 -4.19 17.03 -1.96
N THR A 105 -4.53 17.21 -3.24
CA THR A 105 -5.91 17.01 -3.70
C THR A 105 -6.03 15.65 -4.35
N VAL A 106 -6.77 14.75 -3.71
CA VAL A 106 -7.00 13.40 -4.20
C VAL A 106 -8.07 13.45 -5.29
N ILE A 107 -7.75 12.90 -6.46
CA ILE A 107 -8.61 12.95 -7.65
C ILE A 107 -9.00 11.57 -8.16
N GLN A 108 -8.34 10.53 -7.68
CA GLN A 108 -8.61 9.14 -8.07
C GLN A 108 -8.11 8.19 -6.99
N THR A 109 -8.86 7.14 -6.73
CA THR A 109 -8.46 6.00 -5.92
C THR A 109 -8.62 4.71 -6.72
N ASP A 110 -7.63 3.84 -6.69
CA ASP A 110 -7.64 2.51 -7.32
C ASP A 110 -8.23 2.47 -8.74
N PHE A 111 -7.81 3.42 -9.59
CA PHE A 111 -8.27 3.62 -10.98
C PHE A 111 -9.67 4.18 -11.14
N VAL A 112 -10.36 4.52 -10.05
CA VAL A 112 -11.69 5.13 -10.08
C VAL A 112 -11.57 6.64 -9.86
N PRO A 113 -11.90 7.49 -10.85
CA PRO A 113 -11.99 8.93 -10.66
C PRO A 113 -13.09 9.27 -9.66
N ILE A 114 -12.77 10.12 -8.70
CA ILE A 114 -13.66 10.52 -7.61
C ILE A 114 -13.92 12.03 -7.61
N ASN A 115 -14.98 12.46 -6.97
CA ASN A 115 -15.12 13.84 -6.55
C ASN A 115 -13.92 14.18 -5.65
N SER A 116 -13.13 15.16 -6.08
CA SER A 116 -11.89 15.48 -5.43
C SER A 116 -12.08 16.01 -4.00
N PHE A 117 -11.16 15.68 -3.13
CA PHE A 117 -11.04 16.28 -1.81
C PHE A 117 -9.58 16.62 -1.51
N THR A 118 -9.38 17.59 -0.62
CA THR A 118 -8.03 18.09 -0.29
C THR A 118 -7.70 17.70 1.14
N THR A 119 -6.49 17.19 1.34
CA THR A 119 -5.99 16.75 2.64
C THR A 119 -4.53 17.13 2.84
N SER A 120 -4.10 17.28 4.09
CA SER A 120 -2.69 17.48 4.45
C SER A 120 -1.93 16.17 4.62
N SER A 121 -2.65 15.07 4.80
CA SER A 121 -2.10 13.73 4.93
C SER A 121 -3.04 12.71 4.30
N LEU A 122 -2.49 11.57 3.84
CA LEU A 122 -3.25 10.53 3.17
C LEU A 122 -2.77 9.17 3.67
N PHE A 123 -3.68 8.35 4.14
CA PHE A 123 -3.39 6.95 4.43
C PHE A 123 -3.35 6.15 3.13
N VAL A 124 -2.34 5.29 2.99
CA VAL A 124 -2.13 4.46 1.80
C VAL A 124 -1.89 3.03 2.25
N GLY A 125 -2.93 2.22 2.19
CA GLY A 125 -2.87 0.79 2.51
C GLY A 125 -2.03 0.00 1.50
N ILE A 126 -1.64 -1.21 1.87
CA ILE A 126 -0.93 -2.12 0.96
C ILE A 126 -1.78 -2.37 -0.28
N GLY A 127 -1.18 -2.24 -1.46
CA GLY A 127 -1.85 -2.40 -2.74
C GLY A 127 -2.68 -1.21 -3.20
N GLN A 128 -2.94 -0.22 -2.36
CA GLN A 128 -3.70 0.98 -2.72
C GLN A 128 -2.90 1.92 -3.62
N ARG A 129 -3.62 2.63 -4.47
CA ARG A 129 -3.09 3.64 -5.39
C ARG A 129 -3.96 4.88 -5.34
N TYR A 130 -3.31 6.03 -5.23
CA TYR A 130 -3.97 7.33 -5.28
C TYR A 130 -3.35 8.23 -6.34
N HIS A 131 -4.18 8.92 -7.08
CA HIS A 131 -3.74 10.05 -7.89
C HIS A 131 -4.02 11.32 -7.10
N VAL A 132 -2.95 12.05 -6.81
CA VAL A 132 -3.05 13.33 -6.10
C VAL A 132 -2.50 14.46 -6.96
N THR A 133 -3.10 15.62 -6.87
CA THR A 133 -2.50 16.84 -7.42
C THR A 133 -1.90 17.67 -6.31
N ILE A 134 -0.77 18.31 -6.62
CA ILE A 134 0.00 19.18 -5.74
C ILE A 134 0.19 20.52 -6.43
N ASP A 135 -0.31 21.59 -5.85
CA ASP A 135 -0.07 22.94 -6.33
C ASP A 135 1.28 23.45 -5.80
N ALA A 136 2.22 23.71 -6.71
CA ALA A 136 3.53 24.26 -6.34
C ALA A 136 3.45 25.78 -6.10
N SER A 137 2.76 26.16 -5.02
CA SER A 137 2.47 27.55 -4.66
C SER A 137 3.30 28.06 -3.46
N GLN A 138 4.20 27.23 -2.94
CA GLN A 138 5.05 27.62 -1.82
C GLN A 138 6.30 28.37 -2.30
N ALA A 139 7.05 28.95 -1.36
CA ALA A 139 8.34 29.58 -1.65
C ALA A 139 9.31 28.58 -2.28
N ILE A 140 10.20 29.06 -3.16
CA ILE A 140 11.24 28.22 -3.75
C ILE A 140 12.13 27.67 -2.64
N GLY A 141 12.16 26.33 -2.53
CA GLY A 141 12.84 25.62 -1.47
C GLY A 141 12.71 24.10 -1.59
N ASN A 142 13.21 23.40 -0.59
CA ASN A 142 13.12 21.97 -0.46
C ASN A 142 12.14 21.62 0.67
N TYR A 143 11.30 20.60 0.44
CA TYR A 143 10.25 20.19 1.36
C TYR A 143 10.31 18.69 1.57
N TRP A 144 10.10 18.24 2.81
CA TRP A 144 10.01 16.82 3.11
C TRP A 144 8.67 16.23 2.68
N PHE A 145 8.73 15.15 1.95
CA PHE A 145 7.63 14.22 1.79
C PHE A 145 7.82 13.11 2.81
N ASN A 146 7.03 13.15 3.86
CA ASN A 146 7.16 12.30 5.03
C ASN A 146 6.26 11.07 4.94
N VAL A 147 6.73 9.97 5.52
CA VAL A 147 5.96 8.77 5.81
C VAL A 147 5.89 8.57 7.32
N THR A 148 4.72 8.26 7.82
CA THR A 148 4.48 7.84 9.21
C THR A 148 3.86 6.45 9.20
N PHE A 149 4.29 5.61 10.12
CA PHE A 149 3.75 4.27 10.32
C PHE A 149 2.69 4.27 11.40
N SER A 150 1.75 3.35 11.32
CA SER A 150 0.80 3.07 12.39
C SER A 150 1.34 1.98 13.33
N ASN A 151 2.36 2.32 14.09
CA ASN A 151 2.99 1.40 15.04
C ASN A 151 2.01 0.89 16.10
N THR A 152 1.11 1.75 16.55
CA THR A 152 0.12 1.41 17.59
C THR A 152 -1.00 0.53 17.05
N GLY A 153 -1.33 0.67 15.77
CA GLY A 153 -2.34 -0.13 15.09
C GLY A 153 -1.85 -1.46 14.55
N GLY A 154 -0.53 -1.70 14.53
CA GLY A 154 0.05 -2.94 14.01
C GLY A 154 0.10 -3.02 12.48
N CYS A 155 0.00 -1.89 11.79
CA CYS A 155 -0.01 -1.83 10.32
C CYS A 155 1.37 -1.56 9.71
N GLY A 156 2.39 -2.01 10.36
CA GLY A 156 3.75 -1.93 9.86
C GLY A 156 4.70 -1.20 10.79
N THR A 157 5.97 -1.51 10.61
CA THR A 157 7.06 -0.94 11.38
C THR A 157 8.35 -0.99 10.58
N SER A 158 9.29 -0.11 10.89
CA SER A 158 10.57 -0.03 10.20
C SER A 158 11.69 0.33 11.17
N VAL A 159 12.89 -0.17 10.89
CA VAL A 159 14.13 0.28 11.54
C VAL A 159 14.40 1.75 11.25
N ASN A 160 14.03 2.23 10.06
CA ASN A 160 14.02 3.67 9.77
C ASN A 160 12.77 4.33 10.39
N PRO A 161 12.89 5.07 11.51
CA PRO A 161 11.72 5.61 12.20
C PRO A 161 11.10 6.80 11.49
N ALA A 162 11.81 7.36 10.51
CA ALA A 162 11.45 8.63 9.90
C ALA A 162 11.78 8.69 8.40
N PRO A 163 11.29 7.72 7.58
CA PRO A 163 11.56 7.73 6.16
C PRO A 163 10.96 8.96 5.50
N ALA A 164 11.71 9.53 4.55
CA ALA A 164 11.28 10.74 3.83
C ALA A 164 11.95 10.83 2.46
N ALA A 165 11.32 11.59 1.57
CA ALA A 165 11.87 12.03 0.30
C ALA A 165 11.89 13.56 0.23
N ILE A 166 12.57 14.13 -0.76
CA ILE A 166 12.68 15.57 -0.95
C ILE A 166 11.87 15.99 -2.18
N PHE A 167 10.93 16.91 -1.98
CA PHE A 167 10.25 17.63 -3.06
C PHE A 167 10.89 19.00 -3.17
N SER A 168 11.58 19.24 -4.27
CA SER A 168 12.42 20.41 -4.50
C SER A 168 11.82 21.28 -5.59
N TYR A 169 11.60 22.54 -5.29
CA TYR A 169 11.20 23.51 -6.31
C TYR A 169 12.35 23.76 -7.29
N GLN A 170 12.02 23.92 -8.56
CA GLN A 170 12.98 24.36 -9.56
C GLN A 170 13.60 25.70 -9.14
N GLY A 171 14.93 25.75 -9.10
CA GLY A 171 15.67 26.90 -8.57
C GLY A 171 15.99 26.85 -7.07
N ALA A 172 15.54 25.81 -6.35
CA ALA A 172 15.93 25.62 -4.97
C ALA A 172 17.41 25.22 -4.83
N PRO A 173 18.07 25.57 -3.71
CA PRO A 173 19.45 25.19 -3.48
C PRO A 173 19.60 23.67 -3.35
N ASN A 174 20.77 23.14 -3.67
CA ASN A 174 21.05 21.72 -3.46
C ASN A 174 21.39 21.45 -1.98
N SER A 175 20.38 21.48 -1.13
CA SER A 175 20.48 21.27 0.30
C SER A 175 19.30 20.45 0.82
N LEU A 176 19.39 19.94 2.03
CA LEU A 176 18.25 19.35 2.71
C LEU A 176 17.18 20.41 3.02
N PRO A 177 15.91 20.02 3.17
CA PRO A 177 14.88 20.92 3.66
C PRO A 177 15.23 21.51 5.02
N LEU A 178 14.99 22.80 5.19
CA LEU A 178 15.33 23.56 6.41
C LEU A 178 14.40 23.21 7.60
N SER A 179 13.16 22.86 7.31
CA SER A 179 12.15 22.52 8.33
C SER A 179 11.79 21.06 8.23
N SER A 180 11.83 20.35 9.36
CA SER A 180 11.34 18.98 9.45
C SER A 180 9.82 18.91 9.25
N GLY A 181 9.11 20.01 9.47
CA GLY A 181 7.65 20.04 9.51
C GLY A 181 7.07 19.16 10.62
N THR A 182 5.76 19.11 10.67
CA THR A 182 5.05 18.19 11.55
C THR A 182 4.72 16.93 10.74
N ARG A 183 5.10 15.76 11.26
CA ARG A 183 4.68 14.51 10.68
C ARG A 183 3.19 14.30 10.96
N PRO A 184 2.44 13.64 10.04
CA PRO A 184 1.05 13.34 10.30
C PRO A 184 0.89 12.47 11.52
N THR A 185 -0.24 12.62 12.21
CA THR A 185 -0.61 11.75 13.32
C THR A 185 -0.82 10.34 12.81
N ASP A 186 -0.50 9.36 13.64
CA ASP A 186 -0.81 7.96 13.37
C ASP A 186 -2.32 7.77 13.14
N SER A 187 -2.68 7.18 12.02
CA SER A 187 -4.07 6.89 11.65
C SER A 187 -4.66 5.67 12.38
N LEU A 188 -3.87 4.97 13.18
CA LEU A 188 -4.24 3.70 13.83
C LEU A 188 -4.74 2.67 12.83
N CYS A 189 -4.14 2.57 11.66
CA CYS A 189 -4.57 1.73 10.53
C CYS A 189 -5.95 2.08 9.95
N SER A 190 -6.47 3.25 10.24
CA SER A 190 -7.74 3.68 9.67
C SER A 190 -7.56 4.06 8.21
N ASP A 191 -8.26 3.35 7.34
CA ASP A 191 -8.28 3.63 5.91
C ASP A 191 -9.08 4.92 5.61
N GLU A 192 -8.83 5.49 4.43
CA GLU A 192 -9.63 6.58 3.91
C GLU A 192 -11.00 6.04 3.47
N TYR A 193 -12.04 6.82 3.67
CA TYR A 193 -13.41 6.42 3.36
C TYR A 193 -14.23 7.59 2.78
N GLY A 194 -15.45 7.27 2.34
CA GLY A 194 -16.39 8.29 1.85
C GLY A 194 -16.11 8.76 0.43
N PHE A 195 -15.37 8.00 -0.36
CA PHE A 195 -15.12 8.31 -1.77
C PHE A 195 -16.40 8.28 -2.58
N VAL A 196 -16.59 9.31 -3.42
CA VAL A 196 -17.74 9.40 -4.33
C VAL A 196 -17.22 9.34 -5.76
N PRO A 197 -17.45 8.24 -6.50
CA PRO A 197 -17.08 8.15 -7.91
C PRO A 197 -17.75 9.22 -8.75
N ILE A 198 -17.03 9.80 -9.74
CA ILE A 198 -17.61 10.76 -10.70
C ILE A 198 -18.67 10.09 -11.56
N VAL A 199 -18.39 8.85 -11.97
CA VAL A 199 -19.36 8.02 -12.71
C VAL A 199 -20.01 7.08 -11.72
N THR A 200 -21.22 7.40 -11.32
CA THR A 200 -22.01 6.55 -10.43
C THR A 200 -22.33 5.23 -11.12
N ARG A 201 -21.97 4.15 -10.49
CA ARG A 201 -22.37 2.79 -10.87
C ARG A 201 -23.09 2.17 -9.69
N THR A 202 -24.29 1.71 -9.91
CA THR A 202 -25.05 0.96 -8.90
C THR A 202 -24.72 -0.51 -9.08
N ALA A 203 -24.08 -1.12 -8.09
CA ALA A 203 -24.03 -2.57 -8.01
C ALA A 203 -25.45 -3.07 -7.70
N PRO A 204 -25.96 -4.09 -8.41
CA PRO A 204 -27.21 -4.71 -8.03
C PRO A 204 -27.12 -5.17 -6.57
N ILE A 205 -28.13 -4.84 -5.77
CA ILE A 205 -28.23 -5.36 -4.40
C ILE A 205 -28.65 -6.82 -4.57
N ALA A 206 -27.68 -7.72 -4.53
CA ALA A 206 -27.99 -9.13 -4.32
C ALA A 206 -28.52 -9.30 -2.89
N SER A 207 -29.43 -10.25 -2.72
CA SER A 207 -29.89 -10.65 -1.39
C SER A 207 -28.72 -11.36 -0.68
N PHE A 208 -27.80 -10.58 -0.14
CA PHE A 208 -26.65 -11.13 0.61
C PHE A 208 -27.17 -11.81 1.89
N ASN A 209 -26.90 -13.09 2.02
CA ASN A 209 -27.13 -13.84 3.24
C ASN A 209 -25.80 -14.03 3.97
N PRO A 210 -25.55 -13.30 5.06
CA PRO A 210 -24.27 -13.37 5.76
C PRO A 210 -23.95 -14.75 6.34
N THR A 211 -24.93 -15.64 6.46
CA THR A 211 -24.72 -17.00 6.95
C THR A 211 -24.41 -17.98 5.81
N ALA A 212 -25.08 -17.84 4.67
CA ALA A 212 -24.93 -18.78 3.54
C ALA A 212 -23.82 -18.38 2.57
N ASP A 213 -23.61 -17.05 2.40
CA ASP A 213 -22.70 -16.49 1.39
C ASP A 213 -21.38 -16.00 2.00
N ASN A 214 -21.15 -16.27 3.29
CA ASN A 214 -19.97 -15.82 3.99
C ASN A 214 -18.74 -16.67 3.61
N LEU A 215 -17.62 -16.00 3.34
CA LEU A 215 -16.30 -16.61 3.20
C LEU A 215 -15.44 -16.19 4.41
N PRO A 216 -15.53 -16.92 5.53
CA PRO A 216 -14.80 -16.54 6.74
C PRO A 216 -13.30 -16.61 6.50
N VAL A 217 -12.61 -15.53 6.79
CA VAL A 217 -11.15 -15.45 6.84
C VAL A 217 -10.74 -15.64 8.29
N THR A 218 -9.91 -16.64 8.55
CA THR A 218 -9.39 -16.96 9.87
C THR A 218 -7.91 -17.23 9.81
N PHE A 219 -7.22 -17.17 10.93
CA PHE A 219 -5.85 -17.65 11.01
C PHE A 219 -5.73 -18.71 12.11
N VAL A 220 -4.84 -19.67 11.88
CA VAL A 220 -4.51 -20.74 12.84
C VAL A 220 -3.04 -20.72 13.13
N VAL A 221 -2.69 -20.67 14.40
CA VAL A 221 -1.31 -20.78 14.86
C VAL A 221 -1.04 -22.22 15.23
N ASN A 222 -0.21 -22.89 14.44
CA ASN A 222 0.29 -24.22 14.76
C ASN A 222 1.62 -24.08 15.51
N THR A 223 1.56 -24.10 16.83
CA THR A 223 2.75 -23.95 17.69
C THR A 223 3.74 -25.12 17.57
N THR A 224 3.27 -26.31 17.17
CA THR A 224 4.14 -27.48 17.00
C THR A 224 4.96 -27.37 15.71
N ALA A 225 4.35 -26.88 14.63
CA ALA A 225 5.02 -26.69 13.34
C ALA A 225 5.61 -25.29 13.18
N SER A 226 5.47 -24.41 14.18
CA SER A 226 5.87 -23.00 14.10
C SER A 226 5.32 -22.28 12.88
N GLN A 227 4.04 -22.50 12.59
CA GLN A 227 3.39 -21.98 11.39
C GLN A 227 2.15 -21.17 11.74
N VAL A 228 1.96 -20.08 10.99
CA VAL A 228 0.71 -19.33 10.95
C VAL A 228 0.09 -19.55 9.58
N ASN A 229 -1.11 -20.11 9.55
CA ASN A 229 -1.84 -20.34 8.31
C ASN A 229 -3.06 -19.42 8.27
N TRP A 230 -3.18 -18.66 7.19
CA TRP A 230 -4.39 -17.92 6.87
C TRP A 230 -5.35 -18.85 6.10
N LEU A 231 -6.57 -18.91 6.55
CA LEU A 231 -7.59 -19.79 6.01
C LEU A 231 -8.74 -18.98 5.43
N VAL A 232 -9.18 -19.33 4.24
CA VAL A 232 -10.45 -18.87 3.68
C VAL A 232 -11.39 -20.07 3.64
N ASN A 233 -12.54 -19.94 4.27
CA ASN A 233 -13.50 -21.03 4.39
C ASN A 233 -12.89 -22.33 5.01
N GLY A 234 -12.02 -22.13 5.99
CA GLY A 234 -11.38 -23.24 6.73
C GLY A 234 -10.25 -23.95 5.99
N SER A 235 -9.78 -23.45 4.86
CA SER A 235 -8.67 -24.03 4.09
C SER A 235 -7.63 -22.94 3.72
N ALA A 236 -6.35 -23.27 3.86
CA ALA A 236 -5.27 -22.48 3.27
C ALA A 236 -5.09 -22.84 1.80
N ILE A 237 -4.56 -21.89 1.02
CA ILE A 237 -4.12 -22.19 -0.34
C ILE A 237 -2.78 -22.91 -0.30
N ASP A 238 -2.66 -23.98 -1.10
CA ASP A 238 -1.39 -24.65 -1.39
C ASP A 238 -1.13 -24.54 -2.90
N VAL A 239 -0.23 -23.64 -3.25
CA VAL A 239 0.03 -23.29 -4.66
C VAL A 239 0.79 -24.42 -5.36
N GLN A 240 0.21 -24.92 -6.43
CA GLN A 240 0.84 -25.91 -7.30
C GLN A 240 1.65 -25.18 -8.38
N TRP A 241 2.94 -24.97 -8.13
CA TRP A 241 3.81 -24.16 -9.01
C TRP A 241 4.03 -24.78 -10.40
N ASP A 242 3.96 -26.09 -10.51
CA ASP A 242 4.14 -26.86 -11.74
C ASP A 242 2.85 -26.94 -12.59
N LYS A 243 1.70 -26.63 -11.98
CA LYS A 243 0.41 -26.62 -12.67
C LYS A 243 -0.50 -25.50 -12.19
N PRO A 244 -0.31 -24.28 -12.68
CA PRO A 244 -1.07 -23.12 -12.23
C PRO A 244 -2.55 -23.21 -12.60
N THR A 245 -3.43 -22.62 -11.79
CA THR A 245 -4.89 -22.60 -11.98
C THR A 245 -5.30 -22.17 -13.40
N LEU A 246 -4.58 -21.23 -14.02
CA LEU A 246 -4.84 -20.79 -15.38
C LEU A 246 -4.73 -21.92 -16.42
N GLU A 247 -3.87 -22.90 -16.19
CA GLU A 247 -3.73 -24.05 -17.09
C GLU A 247 -5.01 -24.92 -17.12
N TYR A 248 -5.64 -25.12 -15.97
CA TYR A 248 -6.94 -25.82 -15.90
C TYR A 248 -8.00 -25.07 -16.70
N VAL A 249 -8.05 -23.73 -16.58
CA VAL A 249 -8.98 -22.90 -17.33
C VAL A 249 -8.75 -23.04 -18.85
N LEU A 250 -7.49 -22.98 -19.29
CA LEU A 250 -7.14 -23.12 -20.71
C LEU A 250 -7.49 -24.51 -21.28
N GLN A 251 -7.44 -25.54 -20.45
CA GLN A 251 -7.81 -26.91 -20.81
C GLN A 251 -9.33 -27.15 -20.73
N GLY A 252 -10.12 -26.17 -20.31
CA GLY A 252 -11.55 -26.34 -20.04
C GLY A 252 -11.85 -27.31 -18.89
N ASN A 253 -10.86 -27.59 -18.04
CA ASN A 253 -11.00 -28.47 -16.90
C ASN A 253 -11.49 -27.69 -15.69
N THR A 254 -12.67 -28.03 -15.17
CA THR A 254 -13.28 -27.40 -13.99
C THR A 254 -13.05 -28.19 -12.69
N SER A 255 -12.31 -29.28 -12.75
CA SER A 255 -11.95 -30.12 -11.58
C SER A 255 -10.64 -29.57 -10.98
N TYR A 256 -10.74 -28.59 -10.12
CA TYR A 256 -9.58 -28.00 -9.45
C TYR A 256 -9.17 -28.84 -8.23
N PRO A 257 -7.86 -28.98 -7.94
CA PRO A 257 -7.41 -29.61 -6.72
C PRO A 257 -7.91 -28.87 -5.48
N ARG A 258 -8.32 -29.63 -4.47
CA ARG A 258 -8.82 -29.02 -3.22
C ARG A 258 -7.75 -28.16 -2.52
N ALA A 259 -6.48 -28.49 -2.69
CA ALA A 259 -5.36 -27.76 -2.12
C ALA A 259 -5.25 -26.32 -2.64
N GLU A 260 -5.67 -26.06 -3.87
CA GLU A 260 -5.68 -24.71 -4.44
C GLU A 260 -6.77 -23.80 -3.84
N ASN A 261 -7.69 -24.37 -3.05
CA ASN A 261 -8.78 -23.65 -2.39
C ASN A 261 -9.53 -22.69 -3.31
N LEU A 262 -9.80 -23.13 -4.53
CA LEU A 262 -10.48 -22.30 -5.53
C LEU A 262 -11.94 -22.10 -5.14
N ILE A 263 -12.35 -20.84 -5.08
CA ILE A 263 -13.72 -20.43 -4.81
C ILE A 263 -14.38 -20.07 -6.13
N GLN A 264 -15.33 -20.88 -6.57
CA GLN A 264 -16.09 -20.61 -7.77
C GLN A 264 -17.23 -19.65 -7.45
N VAL A 265 -17.19 -18.44 -8.02
CA VAL A 265 -18.33 -17.53 -7.95
C VAL A 265 -19.44 -18.01 -8.91
N PRO A 266 -20.72 -17.79 -8.56
CA PRO A 266 -21.82 -18.15 -9.44
C PRO A 266 -21.73 -17.42 -10.79
N SER A 267 -22.44 -17.90 -11.79
CA SER A 267 -22.37 -17.52 -13.20
C SER A 267 -22.20 -16.00 -13.46
N SER A 268 -21.73 -15.66 -14.66
CA SER A 268 -21.28 -14.33 -15.13
C SER A 268 -22.23 -13.15 -14.91
N ASN A 269 -23.47 -13.36 -14.50
CA ASN A 269 -24.45 -12.32 -14.19
C ASN A 269 -24.74 -12.20 -12.67
N ALA A 270 -24.07 -12.96 -11.84
CA ALA A 270 -24.21 -12.86 -10.40
C ALA A 270 -23.27 -11.78 -9.84
N VAL A 271 -23.78 -10.97 -8.92
CA VAL A 271 -22.97 -10.02 -8.16
C VAL A 271 -22.45 -10.74 -6.92
N SER A 272 -21.13 -10.83 -6.82
CA SER A 272 -20.47 -11.30 -5.60
C SER A 272 -19.98 -10.08 -4.82
N GLN A 273 -20.40 -9.96 -3.59
CA GLN A 273 -19.93 -8.92 -2.67
C GLN A 273 -18.96 -9.56 -1.70
N MET A 274 -17.73 -9.05 -1.66
CA MET A 274 -16.74 -9.45 -0.65
C MET A 274 -16.73 -8.39 0.44
N CYS A 275 -17.10 -8.77 1.65
CA CYS A 275 -16.91 -7.96 2.86
C CYS A 275 -15.68 -8.50 3.59
N ILE A 276 -14.65 -7.66 3.73
CA ILE A 276 -13.43 -7.97 4.47
C ILE A 276 -13.50 -7.28 5.81
#